data_eb11d1576795d0a12a9afd895eb9c8d7
#
_entry.id   eb11d1576795d0a12a9afd895eb9c8d7
#
_cell.length_a   1.000
_cell.length_b   1.000
_cell.length_c   1.000
_cell.angle_alpha   90.00
_cell.angle_beta   90.00
_cell.angle_gamma   90.00
#
_symmetry.space_group_name_H-M   'P 1'
#
loop_
_entity.id
_entity.type
_entity.pdbx_description
1 polymer ?
#
loop_
_entity_poly.entity_id
_entity_poly.type
_entity_poly.pdbx_seq_one_letter_code
_entity_poly.pdbx_strand_id
1 'polypeptide(L)'
;YREVCSLMRGPENERLGGNQPHDFASWQPDVVVVNLGTNDAASFEQPEWVDERTGERHKMRKNADGSYCMEDVGVFQQAVRDFLGLIRSCNPGAQIIWCYGMLGIDFQLYICEAVSAYAQGANDHKVSYLQLPPATKESIGSREHPGFLCHQQAAEVLTGYIARLAGLEADC
;
A
#
# COMPACT_ATOMS: atom_id res chain seq x y z
N TYR A 1 -6.65 5.88 5.96
CA TYR A 1 -5.27 6.34 5.79
C TYR A 1 -5.10 7.84 6.03
N ARG A 2 -5.98 8.70 5.53
CA ARG A 2 -6.01 10.13 5.90
C ARG A 2 -6.10 10.33 7.41
N GLU A 3 -6.79 9.45 8.09
CA GLU A 3 -7.08 9.55 9.52
C GLU A 3 -5.91 9.06 10.38
N VAL A 4 -5.18 8.03 9.97
CA VAL A 4 -3.95 7.61 10.67
C VAL A 4 -2.92 8.74 10.63
N CYS A 5 -2.78 9.43 9.51
CA CYS A 5 -1.93 10.62 9.43
C CYS A 5 -2.45 11.79 10.29
N SER A 6 -3.79 11.92 10.49
CA SER A 6 -4.37 12.94 11.35
C SER A 6 -4.22 12.62 12.84
N LEU A 7 -4.30 11.35 13.23
CA LEU A 7 -4.06 10.89 14.60
C LEU A 7 -2.59 11.06 15.04
N MET A 8 -1.66 11.09 14.10
CA MET A 8 -0.25 11.38 14.36
C MET A 8 0.07 12.88 14.42
N ARG A 9 -0.92 13.75 14.29
CA ARG A 9 -0.79 15.21 14.44
C ARG A 9 -0.78 15.62 15.92
N GLY A 10 0.26 15.20 16.65
CA GLY A 10 0.51 15.75 17.97
C GLY A 10 1.36 17.01 17.90
N PRO A 11 1.49 17.78 19.02
CA PRO A 11 2.30 19.00 19.08
C PRO A 11 3.76 18.80 18.65
N GLU A 12 4.31 17.59 18.83
CA GLU A 12 5.66 17.25 18.40
C GLU A 12 5.75 17.14 16.87
N ASN A 13 4.74 16.59 16.21
CA ASN A 13 4.69 16.52 14.75
C ASN A 13 4.51 17.91 14.12
N GLU A 14 3.77 18.79 14.77
CA GLU A 14 3.67 20.19 14.35
C GLU A 14 5.03 20.89 14.43
N ARG A 15 5.76 20.69 15.51
CA ARG A 15 7.12 21.23 15.68
C ARG A 15 8.11 20.74 14.64
N LEU A 16 7.91 19.50 14.14
CA LEU A 16 8.72 18.90 13.07
C LEU A 16 8.18 19.21 11.66
N GLY A 17 7.16 20.03 11.54
CA GLY A 17 6.56 20.41 10.27
C GLY A 17 5.60 19.34 9.70
N GLY A 18 5.19 18.36 10.50
CA GLY A 18 4.33 17.23 10.04
C GLY A 18 2.91 17.64 9.65
N ASN A 19 2.48 18.86 9.97
CA ASN A 19 1.21 19.44 9.55
C ASN A 19 1.33 20.35 8.31
N GLN A 20 2.53 20.57 7.80
CA GLN A 20 2.75 21.35 6.59
C GLN A 20 2.56 20.50 5.35
N PRO A 21 1.97 21.04 4.27
CA PRO A 21 1.96 20.38 2.98
C PRO A 21 3.40 20.10 2.51
N HIS A 22 3.64 18.88 2.03
CA HIS A 22 4.93 18.58 1.42
C HIS A 22 5.07 19.29 0.08
N ASP A 23 6.20 19.93 -0.14
CA ASP A 23 6.53 20.52 -1.45
C ASP A 23 7.12 19.47 -2.38
N PHE A 24 6.25 18.81 -3.13
CA PHE A 24 6.67 17.81 -4.11
C PHE A 24 7.47 18.40 -5.28
N ALA A 25 7.41 19.73 -5.50
CA ALA A 25 8.19 20.36 -6.57
C ALA A 25 9.69 20.50 -6.21
N SER A 26 10.02 20.52 -4.91
CA SER A 26 11.40 20.64 -4.45
C SER A 26 12.24 19.39 -4.67
N TRP A 27 11.60 18.21 -4.76
CA TRP A 27 12.24 16.93 -5.01
C TRP A 27 11.27 15.94 -5.64
N GLN A 28 11.67 15.34 -6.75
CA GLN A 28 10.87 14.34 -7.48
C GLN A 28 11.60 12.99 -7.49
N PRO A 29 11.00 11.93 -6.97
CA PRO A 29 11.58 10.59 -7.03
C PRO A 29 11.49 9.99 -8.42
N ASP A 30 12.45 9.15 -8.78
CA ASP A 30 12.38 8.31 -9.96
C ASP A 30 11.43 7.12 -9.76
N VAL A 31 11.34 6.63 -8.51
CA VAL A 31 10.50 5.49 -8.11
C VAL A 31 9.75 5.80 -6.82
N VAL A 32 8.45 5.56 -6.83
CA VAL A 32 7.60 5.55 -5.63
C VAL A 32 7.19 4.11 -5.33
N VAL A 33 7.52 3.63 -4.15
CA VAL A 33 7.12 2.30 -3.67
C VAL A 33 6.01 2.45 -2.63
N VAL A 34 4.89 1.79 -2.87
CA VAL A 34 3.75 1.71 -1.95
C VAL A 34 3.67 0.28 -1.42
N ASN A 35 3.72 0.09 -0.10
CA ASN A 35 3.52 -1.21 0.54
C ASN A 35 2.39 -1.10 1.56
N LEU A 36 1.17 -1.12 1.08
CA LEU A 36 -0.07 -0.96 1.85
C LEU A 36 -1.08 -2.05 1.48
N GLY A 37 -2.06 -2.29 2.38
CA GLY A 37 -3.15 -3.25 2.16
C GLY A 37 -3.25 -4.34 3.23
N THR A 38 -2.18 -4.61 3.98
CA THR A 38 -2.18 -5.65 5.04
C THR A 38 -3.18 -5.34 6.15
N ASN A 39 -3.20 -4.09 6.63
CA ASN A 39 -4.15 -3.68 7.67
C ASN A 39 -5.57 -3.56 7.11
N ASP A 40 -5.73 -3.24 5.84
CA ASP A 40 -7.03 -3.23 5.17
C ASP A 40 -7.59 -4.65 5.09
N ALA A 41 -6.79 -5.64 4.73
CA ALA A 41 -7.18 -7.06 4.78
C ALA A 41 -7.56 -7.48 6.22
N ALA A 42 -6.77 -7.11 7.21
CA ALA A 42 -7.03 -7.42 8.61
C ALA A 42 -8.30 -6.74 9.15
N SER A 43 -8.73 -5.61 8.58
CA SER A 43 -9.91 -4.87 9.02
C SER A 43 -11.22 -5.65 8.89
N PHE A 44 -11.28 -6.66 8.02
CA PHE A 44 -12.44 -7.56 7.90
C PHE A 44 -12.66 -8.44 9.13
N GLU A 45 -11.62 -8.66 9.95
CA GLU A 45 -11.68 -9.40 11.22
C GLU A 45 -11.91 -8.48 12.42
N GLN A 46 -11.75 -7.17 12.24
CA GLN A 46 -11.88 -6.22 13.36
C GLN A 46 -13.35 -5.92 13.69
N PRO A 47 -13.68 -5.56 14.93
CA PRO A 47 -15.00 -5.08 15.29
C PRO A 47 -15.34 -3.78 14.55
N GLU A 48 -16.60 -3.40 14.58
CA GLU A 48 -17.04 -2.09 14.09
C GLU A 48 -16.29 -0.97 14.84
N TRP A 49 -15.77 -0.02 14.08
CA TRP A 49 -15.14 1.18 14.61
C TRP A 49 -16.05 2.40 14.38
N VAL A 50 -16.10 3.30 15.34
CA VAL A 50 -16.86 4.54 15.28
C VAL A 50 -15.86 5.69 15.31
N ASP A 51 -15.91 6.57 14.30
CA ASP A 51 -15.18 7.83 14.35
C ASP A 51 -15.86 8.75 15.39
N GLU A 52 -15.20 8.98 16.51
CA GLU A 52 -15.73 9.79 17.61
C GLU A 52 -16.01 11.25 17.21
N ARG A 53 -15.34 11.72 16.16
CA ARG A 53 -15.48 13.11 15.67
C ARG A 53 -16.69 13.28 14.76
N THR A 54 -16.98 12.29 13.89
CA THR A 54 -18.07 12.36 12.91
C THR A 54 -19.27 11.53 13.31
N GLY A 55 -19.10 10.54 14.19
CA GLY A 55 -20.10 9.54 14.54
C GLY A 55 -20.28 8.47 13.45
N GLU A 56 -19.50 8.51 12.38
CA GLU A 56 -19.56 7.52 11.31
C GLU A 56 -19.09 6.15 11.79
N ARG A 57 -19.77 5.12 11.32
CA ARG A 57 -19.50 3.73 11.64
C ARG A 57 -18.79 3.06 10.47
N HIS A 58 -17.70 2.39 10.78
CA HIS A 58 -16.87 1.71 9.79
C HIS A 58 -16.74 0.23 10.16
N LYS A 59 -17.12 -0.63 9.25
CA LYS A 59 -17.00 -2.08 9.36
C LYS A 59 -16.79 -2.67 7.98
N MET A 60 -15.68 -3.38 7.81
CA MET A 60 -15.48 -4.25 6.65
C MET A 60 -16.15 -5.59 6.92
N ARG A 61 -17.03 -6.04 6.03
CA ARG A 61 -17.92 -7.17 6.25
C ARG A 61 -17.41 -8.44 5.58
N LYS A 62 -17.64 -9.57 6.24
CA LYS A 62 -17.58 -10.90 5.64
C LYS A 62 -18.97 -11.46 5.43
N ASN A 63 -19.12 -12.29 4.41
CA ASN A 63 -20.33 -13.08 4.15
C ASN A 63 -20.43 -14.25 5.14
N ALA A 64 -21.59 -14.91 5.19
CA ALA A 64 -21.83 -16.03 6.10
C ALA A 64 -20.92 -17.25 5.84
N ASP A 65 -20.37 -17.38 4.62
CA ASP A 65 -19.40 -18.42 4.23
C ASP A 65 -17.94 -18.02 4.54
N GLY A 66 -17.71 -16.86 5.15
CA GLY A 66 -16.38 -16.36 5.48
C GLY A 66 -15.68 -15.59 4.35
N SER A 67 -16.26 -15.53 3.16
CA SER A 67 -15.72 -14.73 2.06
C SER A 67 -15.89 -13.22 2.33
N TYR A 68 -15.06 -12.40 1.67
CA TYR A 68 -15.16 -10.94 1.79
C TYR A 68 -16.42 -10.42 1.10
N CYS A 69 -17.09 -9.43 1.70
CA CYS A 69 -18.16 -8.69 1.06
C CYS A 69 -17.59 -7.89 -0.12
N MET A 70 -17.99 -8.21 -1.32
CA MET A 70 -17.42 -7.60 -2.54
C MET A 70 -17.77 -6.11 -2.69
N GLU A 71 -18.82 -5.64 -2.04
CA GLU A 71 -19.12 -4.21 -1.96
C GLU A 71 -18.03 -3.46 -1.18
N ASP A 72 -17.61 -4.00 -0.03
CA ASP A 72 -16.55 -3.43 0.80
C ASP A 72 -15.17 -3.56 0.13
N VAL A 73 -14.91 -4.67 -0.55
CA VAL A 73 -13.73 -4.83 -1.41
C VAL A 73 -13.71 -3.77 -2.50
N GLY A 74 -14.85 -3.48 -3.13
CA GLY A 74 -14.98 -2.43 -4.14
C GLY A 74 -14.63 -1.03 -3.61
N VAL A 75 -15.02 -0.72 -2.37
CA VAL A 75 -14.63 0.54 -1.70
C VAL A 75 -13.11 0.60 -1.50
N PHE A 76 -12.51 -0.48 -1.02
CA PHE A 76 -11.05 -0.58 -0.89
C PHE A 76 -10.34 -0.40 -2.25
N GLN A 77 -10.79 -1.11 -3.28
CA GLN A 77 -10.22 -0.99 -4.62
C GLN A 77 -10.34 0.42 -5.20
N GLN A 78 -11.45 1.12 -4.91
CA GLN A 78 -11.59 2.52 -5.30
C GLN A 78 -10.57 3.41 -4.57
N ALA A 79 -10.39 3.20 -3.26
CA ALA A 79 -9.40 3.93 -2.48
C ALA A 79 -7.96 3.73 -3.00
N VAL A 80 -7.62 2.51 -3.45
CA VAL A 80 -6.34 2.22 -4.11
C VAL A 80 -6.17 3.05 -5.39
N ARG A 81 -7.19 3.10 -6.25
CA ARG A 81 -7.15 3.88 -7.50
C ARG A 81 -7.02 5.38 -7.24
N ASP A 82 -7.80 5.90 -6.28
CA ASP A 82 -7.77 7.32 -5.91
C ASP A 82 -6.40 7.71 -5.34
N PHE A 83 -5.80 6.83 -4.54
CA PHE A 83 -4.47 7.06 -3.98
C PHE A 83 -3.37 7.02 -5.05
N LEU A 84 -3.45 6.10 -6.02
CA LEU A 84 -2.55 6.09 -7.17
C LEU A 84 -2.66 7.39 -7.98
N GLY A 85 -3.88 7.88 -8.22
CA GLY A 85 -4.11 9.17 -8.88
C GLY A 85 -3.48 10.35 -8.12
N LEU A 86 -3.60 10.35 -6.80
CA LEU A 86 -2.97 11.35 -5.95
C LEU A 86 -1.43 11.27 -6.02
N ILE A 87 -0.85 10.07 -5.91
CA ILE A 87 0.60 9.88 -6.04
C ILE A 87 1.07 10.38 -7.40
N ARG A 88 0.39 10.01 -8.47
CA ARG A 88 0.75 10.43 -9.84
C ARG A 88 0.68 11.93 -10.01
N SER A 89 -0.33 12.60 -9.44
CA SER A 89 -0.43 14.06 -9.49
C SER A 89 0.73 14.79 -8.81
N CYS A 90 1.26 14.18 -7.75
CA CYS A 90 2.42 14.69 -7.01
C CYS A 90 3.76 14.31 -7.63
N ASN A 91 3.83 13.21 -8.39
CA ASN A 91 5.06 12.62 -8.94
C ASN A 91 4.86 12.24 -10.40
N PRO A 92 4.72 13.22 -11.32
CA PRO A 92 4.29 12.98 -12.70
C PRO A 92 5.24 12.10 -13.52
N GLY A 93 6.52 12.08 -13.18
CA GLY A 93 7.56 11.31 -13.89
C GLY A 93 7.88 9.94 -13.33
N ALA A 94 7.50 9.66 -12.08
CA ALA A 94 7.96 8.49 -11.34
C ALA A 94 7.41 7.16 -11.85
N GLN A 95 8.19 6.09 -11.71
CA GLN A 95 7.65 4.73 -11.67
C GLN A 95 6.92 4.54 -10.34
N ILE A 96 5.68 4.03 -10.36
CA ILE A 96 4.91 3.74 -9.15
C ILE A 96 4.77 2.22 -9.04
N ILE A 97 5.27 1.65 -7.96
CA ILE A 97 5.23 0.22 -7.70
C ILE A 97 4.38 -0.02 -6.45
N TRP A 98 3.22 -0.66 -6.60
CA TRP A 98 2.46 -1.12 -5.46
C TRP A 98 2.92 -2.53 -5.08
N CYS A 99 3.56 -2.65 -3.93
CA CYS A 99 4.03 -3.91 -3.39
C CYS A 99 3.01 -4.47 -2.39
N TYR A 100 2.82 -5.79 -2.38
CA TYR A 100 2.02 -6.47 -1.38
C TYR A 100 2.56 -7.87 -1.11
N GLY A 101 2.48 -8.30 0.15
CA GLY A 101 2.98 -9.59 0.61
C GLY A 101 3.55 -9.48 2.02
N MET A 102 4.57 -10.25 2.34
CA MET A 102 5.24 -10.30 3.64
C MET A 102 4.33 -10.81 4.77
N LEU A 103 3.29 -10.10 5.19
CA LEU A 103 2.34 -10.50 6.26
C LEU A 103 1.08 -11.22 5.75
N GLY A 104 1.06 -11.64 4.51
CA GLY A 104 -0.07 -12.38 3.93
C GLY A 104 -0.29 -11.98 2.48
N ILE A 105 -1.10 -12.77 1.81
CA ILE A 105 -1.40 -12.61 0.38
C ILE A 105 -2.90 -12.51 0.10
N ASP A 106 -3.73 -12.45 1.14
CA ASP A 106 -5.19 -12.55 1.02
C ASP A 106 -5.81 -11.48 0.14
N PHE A 107 -5.24 -10.27 0.13
CA PHE A 107 -5.70 -9.15 -0.67
C PHE A 107 -4.96 -8.96 -1.99
N GLN A 108 -4.02 -9.86 -2.33
CA GLN A 108 -3.17 -9.68 -3.51
C GLN A 108 -3.95 -9.50 -4.81
N LEU A 109 -5.00 -10.30 -5.02
CA LEU A 109 -5.82 -10.23 -6.23
C LEU A 109 -6.55 -8.89 -6.32
N TYR A 110 -7.18 -8.45 -5.24
CA TYR A 110 -7.95 -7.20 -5.21
C TYR A 110 -7.06 -5.98 -5.41
N ILE A 111 -5.85 -5.99 -4.84
CA ILE A 111 -4.87 -4.91 -5.05
C ILE A 111 -4.36 -4.95 -6.50
N CYS A 112 -3.99 -6.11 -7.01
CA CYS A 112 -3.51 -6.28 -8.38
C CYS A 112 -4.55 -5.80 -9.40
N GLU A 113 -5.83 -6.16 -9.21
CA GLU A 113 -6.94 -5.70 -10.05
C GLU A 113 -7.10 -4.17 -9.98
N ALA A 114 -7.06 -3.57 -8.79
CA ALA A 114 -7.22 -2.13 -8.62
C ALA A 114 -6.06 -1.35 -9.28
N VAL A 115 -4.82 -1.81 -9.09
CA VAL A 115 -3.62 -1.23 -9.72
C VAL A 115 -3.69 -1.35 -11.23
N SER A 116 -4.08 -2.52 -11.74
CA SER A 116 -4.22 -2.77 -13.19
C SER A 116 -5.34 -1.92 -13.80
N ALA A 117 -6.48 -1.81 -13.10
CA ALA A 117 -7.60 -0.97 -13.56
C ALA A 117 -7.22 0.51 -13.60
N TYR A 118 -6.46 1.00 -12.62
CA TYR A 118 -5.93 2.36 -12.65
C TYR A 118 -4.99 2.57 -13.83
N ALA A 119 -3.99 1.69 -13.99
CA ALA A 119 -2.99 1.80 -15.05
C ALA A 119 -3.64 1.81 -16.44
N GLN A 120 -4.62 0.94 -16.68
CA GLN A 120 -5.36 0.89 -17.95
C GLN A 120 -6.25 2.11 -18.14
N GLY A 121 -7.02 2.51 -17.12
CA GLY A 121 -7.96 3.62 -17.21
C GLY A 121 -7.26 4.98 -17.41
N ALA A 122 -6.09 5.16 -16.81
CA ALA A 122 -5.28 6.36 -16.97
C ALA A 122 -4.27 6.28 -18.15
N ASN A 123 -4.18 5.14 -18.85
CA ASN A 123 -3.13 4.84 -19.82
C ASN A 123 -1.72 5.10 -19.26
N ASP A 124 -1.51 4.71 -17.98
CA ASP A 124 -0.27 4.96 -17.24
C ASP A 124 0.60 3.69 -17.18
N HIS A 125 1.54 3.60 -18.10
CA HIS A 125 2.47 2.47 -18.20
C HIS A 125 3.58 2.46 -17.13
N LYS A 126 3.63 3.49 -16.28
CA LYS A 126 4.59 3.61 -15.17
C LYS A 126 3.99 3.21 -13.84
N VAL A 127 2.85 2.53 -13.82
CA VAL A 127 2.23 1.96 -12.61
C VAL A 127 2.22 0.45 -12.72
N SER A 128 2.67 -0.22 -11.68
CA SER A 128 2.76 -1.69 -11.64
C SER A 128 2.48 -2.25 -10.26
N TYR A 129 2.08 -3.52 -10.22
CA TYR A 129 1.94 -4.32 -9.01
C TYR A 129 3.13 -5.28 -8.90
N LEU A 130 3.67 -5.44 -7.68
CA LEU A 130 4.73 -6.38 -7.38
C LEU A 130 4.36 -7.23 -6.16
N GLN A 131 4.27 -8.55 -6.35
CA GLN A 131 4.12 -9.48 -5.25
C GLN A 131 5.45 -9.64 -4.51
N LEU A 132 5.45 -9.35 -3.21
CA LEU A 132 6.57 -9.65 -2.31
C LEU A 132 6.42 -11.06 -1.73
N PRO A 133 7.55 -11.74 -1.40
CA PRO A 133 7.49 -13.05 -0.74
C PRO A 133 6.77 -12.97 0.60
N PRO A 134 5.86 -13.91 0.91
CA PRO A 134 5.25 -13.98 2.23
C PRO A 134 6.26 -14.44 3.28
N ALA A 135 6.10 -13.97 4.52
CA ALA A 135 6.88 -14.45 5.64
C ALA A 135 6.63 -15.94 5.88
N THR A 136 7.69 -16.68 6.14
CA THR A 136 7.66 -18.08 6.57
C THR A 136 7.92 -18.17 8.08
N LYS A 137 7.80 -19.37 8.65
CA LYS A 137 8.12 -19.59 10.08
C LYS A 137 9.55 -19.18 10.43
N GLU A 138 10.47 -19.33 9.50
CA GLU A 138 11.89 -19.01 9.67
C GLU A 138 12.19 -17.52 9.49
N SER A 139 11.32 -16.80 8.76
CA SER A 139 11.52 -15.38 8.43
C SER A 139 10.60 -14.45 9.22
N ILE A 140 9.71 -15.00 10.05
CA ILE A 140 8.87 -14.19 10.95
C ILE A 140 9.70 -13.70 12.14
N GLY A 141 9.42 -12.48 12.59
CA GLY A 141 10.12 -11.83 13.70
C GLY A 141 9.24 -11.63 14.93
N SER A 142 9.51 -10.57 15.66
CA SER A 142 8.76 -10.26 16.89
C SER A 142 7.29 -9.97 16.61
N ARG A 143 6.41 -10.48 17.48
CA ARG A 143 4.95 -10.27 17.42
C ARG A 143 4.34 -10.64 16.05
N GLU A 144 4.83 -11.72 15.47
CA GLU A 144 4.36 -12.23 14.17
C GLU A 144 4.54 -11.25 12.98
N HIS A 145 5.38 -10.23 13.14
CA HIS A 145 5.75 -9.34 12.05
C HIS A 145 6.92 -9.87 11.23
N PRO A 146 7.11 -9.42 9.98
CA PRO A 146 8.25 -9.82 9.17
C PRO A 146 9.57 -9.56 9.89
N GLY A 147 10.42 -10.59 9.98
CA GLY A 147 11.74 -10.50 10.55
C GLY A 147 12.79 -10.07 9.51
N PHE A 148 14.05 -9.99 9.93
CA PHE A 148 15.17 -9.57 9.09
C PHE A 148 15.24 -10.34 7.76
N LEU A 149 15.14 -11.68 7.82
CA LEU A 149 15.20 -12.53 6.62
C LEU A 149 14.07 -12.22 5.63
N CYS A 150 12.84 -11.97 6.13
CA CYS A 150 11.72 -11.59 5.27
C CYS A 150 11.97 -10.25 4.58
N HIS A 151 12.48 -9.26 5.32
CA HIS A 151 12.85 -7.96 4.74
C HIS A 151 13.96 -8.08 3.70
N GLN A 152 14.96 -8.93 3.95
CA GLN A 152 16.04 -9.18 2.99
C GLN A 152 15.49 -9.77 1.69
N GLN A 153 14.66 -10.82 1.77
CA GLN A 153 14.04 -11.45 0.60
C GLN A 153 13.16 -10.46 -0.17
N ALA A 154 12.36 -9.66 0.53
CA ALA A 154 11.55 -8.62 -0.11
C ALA A 154 12.39 -7.56 -0.80
N ALA A 155 13.52 -7.15 -0.17
CA ALA A 155 14.45 -6.18 -0.76
C ALA A 155 15.12 -6.72 -2.02
N GLU A 156 15.52 -7.98 -2.05
CA GLU A 156 16.11 -8.63 -3.24
C GLU A 156 15.11 -8.62 -4.42
N VAL A 157 13.86 -9.01 -4.18
CA VAL A 157 12.79 -9.00 -5.20
C VAL A 157 12.53 -7.58 -5.70
N LEU A 158 12.37 -6.62 -4.79
CA LEU A 158 12.09 -5.23 -5.14
C LEU A 158 13.24 -4.58 -5.89
N THR A 159 14.48 -4.79 -5.43
CA THR A 159 15.68 -4.24 -6.09
C THR A 159 15.84 -4.79 -7.50
N GLY A 160 15.66 -6.10 -7.69
CA GLY A 160 15.71 -6.71 -9.02
C GLY A 160 14.60 -6.20 -9.94
N TYR A 161 13.42 -5.92 -9.39
CA TYR A 161 12.32 -5.34 -10.17
C TYR A 161 12.61 -3.89 -10.60
N ILE A 162 13.11 -3.06 -9.68
CA ILE A 162 13.50 -1.67 -9.97
C ILE A 162 14.63 -1.64 -11.00
N ALA A 163 15.65 -2.52 -10.88
CA ALA A 163 16.75 -2.59 -11.83
C ALA A 163 16.26 -2.87 -13.26
N ARG A 164 15.32 -3.80 -13.43
CA ARG A 164 14.68 -4.06 -14.73
C ARG A 164 13.94 -2.84 -15.28
N LEU A 165 13.14 -2.16 -14.44
CA LEU A 165 12.42 -0.93 -14.86
C LEU A 165 13.38 0.20 -15.27
N ALA A 166 14.54 0.27 -14.63
CA ALA A 166 15.57 1.27 -14.92
C ALA A 166 16.50 0.88 -16.10
N GLY A 167 16.32 -0.33 -16.67
CA GLY A 167 17.23 -0.84 -17.71
C GLY A 167 18.64 -1.15 -17.19
N LEU A 168 18.79 -1.38 -15.88
CA LEU A 168 20.04 -1.69 -15.19
C LEU A 168 20.22 -3.20 -15.01
N GLU A 169 19.67 -4.01 -15.90
CA GLU A 169 19.96 -5.46 -15.86
C GLU A 169 21.45 -5.65 -16.09
N ALA A 170 22.11 -6.30 -15.11
CA ALA A 170 23.49 -6.71 -15.28
C ALA A 170 23.54 -7.71 -16.44
N ASP A 171 24.38 -7.43 -17.42
CA ASP A 171 24.80 -8.42 -18.40
C ASP A 171 25.40 -9.60 -17.63
N CYS A 172 24.65 -10.71 -17.55
CA CYS A 172 25.12 -11.97 -16.98
C CYS A 172 25.96 -12.74 -17.99
#